data_8b459b20ca5734aa2c0b2191d9312e1c
#
_entry.id   8b459b20ca5734aa2c0b2191d9312e1c
#
_cell.length_a   1.000
_cell.length_b   1.000
_cell.length_c   1.000
_cell.angle_alpha   90.00
_cell.angle_beta   90.00
_cell.angle_gamma   90.00
#
_symmetry.space_group_name_H-M   'P 1'
#
loop_
_entity.id
_entity.type
_entity.pdbx_description
1 polymer ?
#
loop_
_entity_poly.entity_id
_entity_poly.type
_entity_poly.pdbx_seq_one_letter_code
_entity_poly.pdbx_strand_id
1 'polypeptide(L)'
;MPPSLQNIYKELEDDLGISRSNVGNLECWAHEGVLLLNTVLTVEKDKPASHKGIGWEMFTDAIISKINDKEEPVVFILWGNFAKSKKSLITNSKHYVIESSHPSPFSARYGFFGSKPFSKTNKFLRDNNIKEIDWKIY
;
A
#
# COMPACT_ATOMS: atom_id res chain seq x y z
N MET A 1 8.85 15.36 -6.56
CA MET A 1 8.10 14.34 -5.80
C MET A 1 6.87 13.93 -6.59
N PRO A 2 6.61 12.64 -6.80
CA PRO A 2 5.45 12.19 -7.56
C PRO A 2 4.13 12.66 -6.94
N PRO A 3 3.13 13.03 -7.76
CA PRO A 3 1.84 13.50 -7.24
C PRO A 3 1.12 12.48 -6.35
N SER A 4 1.22 11.20 -6.65
CA SER A 4 0.63 10.15 -5.81
C SER A 4 1.25 10.14 -4.41
N LEU A 5 2.56 10.33 -4.32
CA LEU A 5 3.27 10.37 -3.04
C LEU A 5 2.86 11.58 -2.22
N GLN A 6 2.65 12.74 -2.88
CA GLN A 6 2.14 13.93 -2.21
C GLN A 6 0.78 13.67 -1.58
N ASN A 7 -0.10 12.94 -2.28
CA ASN A 7 -1.41 12.58 -1.77
C ASN A 7 -1.32 11.57 -0.62
N ILE A 8 -0.39 10.64 -0.68
CA ILE A 8 -0.11 9.72 0.43
C ILE A 8 0.29 10.52 1.68
N TYR A 9 1.17 11.51 1.53
CA TYR A 9 1.59 12.35 2.65
C TYR A 9 0.46 13.21 3.19
N LYS A 10 -0.43 13.70 2.31
CA LYS A 10 -1.62 14.44 2.74
C LYS A 10 -2.53 13.57 3.59
N GLU A 11 -2.79 12.35 3.18
CA GLU A 11 -3.62 11.44 3.98
C GLU A 11 -2.94 11.08 5.30
N LEU A 12 -1.63 10.91 5.29
CA LEU A 12 -0.86 10.63 6.51
C LEU A 12 -0.99 11.78 7.52
N GLU A 13 -0.93 13.02 7.04
CA GLU A 13 -1.14 14.20 7.88
C GLU A 13 -2.56 14.24 8.44
N ASP A 14 -3.56 14.01 7.58
CA ASP A 14 -4.97 14.05 7.98
C ASP A 14 -5.34 12.89 8.91
N ASP A 15 -4.73 11.73 8.73
CA ASP A 15 -5.03 10.52 9.51
C ASP A 15 -4.30 10.51 10.86
N LEU A 16 -3.02 10.79 10.88
CA LEU A 16 -2.17 10.65 12.07
C LEU A 16 -1.58 11.95 12.59
N GLY A 17 -1.79 13.07 11.91
CA GLY A 17 -1.21 14.35 12.30
C GLY A 17 0.29 14.45 12.05
N ILE A 18 0.85 13.58 11.22
CA ILE A 18 2.26 13.61 10.86
C ILE A 18 2.48 14.68 9.81
N SER A 19 3.36 15.64 10.07
CA SER A 19 3.66 16.73 9.13
C SER A 19 4.16 16.19 7.79
N ARG A 20 3.72 16.84 6.71
CA ARG A 20 4.15 16.45 5.36
C ARG A 20 5.65 16.56 5.22
N SER A 21 6.24 15.58 4.53
CA SER A 21 7.65 15.53 4.26
C SER A 21 7.95 16.04 2.85
N ASN A 22 9.12 16.62 2.65
CA ASN A 22 9.65 16.95 1.32
C ASN A 22 10.52 15.81 0.78
N VAL A 23 10.70 14.74 1.56
CA VAL A 23 11.53 13.60 1.18
C VAL A 23 10.70 12.65 0.33
N GLY A 24 11.24 12.28 -0.84
CA GLY A 24 10.59 11.31 -1.74
C GLY A 24 10.99 9.87 -1.44
N ASN A 25 11.79 9.62 -0.42
CA ASN A 25 12.31 8.31 -0.08
C ASN A 25 11.53 7.71 1.10
N LEU A 26 10.95 6.53 0.89
CA LEU A 26 10.20 5.79 1.90
C LEU A 26 11.00 4.65 2.53
N GLU A 27 12.32 4.72 2.46
CA GLU A 27 13.20 3.69 3.01
C GLU A 27 12.94 3.46 4.51
N CYS A 28 12.63 4.51 5.26
CA CYS A 28 12.29 4.37 6.68
C CYS A 28 11.06 3.48 6.90
N TRP A 29 10.09 3.48 5.98
CA TRP A 29 8.96 2.56 6.07
C TRP A 29 9.40 1.11 5.85
N ALA A 30 10.34 0.87 4.95
CA ALA A 30 10.86 -0.48 4.74
C ALA A 30 11.52 -1.04 6.00
N HIS A 31 12.22 -0.20 6.75
CA HIS A 31 12.80 -0.60 8.04
C HIS A 31 11.75 -0.91 9.10
N GLU A 32 10.53 -0.40 8.95
CA GLU A 32 9.41 -0.71 9.83
C GLU A 32 8.63 -1.94 9.40
N GLY A 33 9.01 -2.58 8.31
CA GLY A 33 8.33 -3.77 7.82
C GLY A 33 7.25 -3.50 6.77
N VAL A 34 7.26 -2.35 6.14
CA VAL A 34 6.32 -2.00 5.06
C VAL A 34 6.93 -2.35 3.72
N LEU A 35 6.27 -3.22 2.97
CA LEU A 35 6.66 -3.58 1.61
C LEU A 35 5.79 -2.81 0.62
N LEU A 36 6.42 -1.97 -0.19
CA LEU A 36 5.73 -1.26 -1.28
C LEU A 36 5.88 -2.07 -2.56
N LEU A 37 4.77 -2.57 -3.07
CA LEU A 37 4.76 -3.47 -4.21
C LEU A 37 3.91 -2.92 -5.34
N ASN A 38 4.53 -2.73 -6.51
CA ASN A 38 3.82 -2.40 -7.74
C ASN A 38 3.60 -3.66 -8.55
N THR A 39 2.38 -3.83 -9.07
CA THR A 39 2.05 -4.99 -9.89
C THR A 39 2.53 -4.84 -11.33
N VAL A 40 2.80 -3.60 -11.76
CA VAL A 40 3.41 -3.30 -13.05
C VAL A 40 4.59 -2.37 -12.80
N LEU A 41 5.81 -2.91 -12.82
CA LEU A 41 7.02 -2.16 -12.48
C LEU A 41 7.66 -1.46 -13.68
N THR A 42 7.32 -1.85 -14.90
CA THR A 42 7.85 -1.24 -16.12
C THR A 42 6.72 -0.85 -17.05
N VAL A 43 6.89 0.29 -17.73
CA VAL A 43 5.98 0.74 -18.79
C VAL A 43 6.81 1.35 -19.92
N GLU A 44 6.29 1.31 -21.14
CA GLU A 44 6.86 2.08 -22.22
C GLU A 44 6.48 3.55 -22.05
N LYS A 45 7.35 4.45 -22.55
CA LYS A 45 7.06 5.88 -22.51
C LYS A 45 5.71 6.14 -23.20
N ASP A 46 4.88 6.95 -22.56
CA ASP A 46 3.56 7.35 -23.04
C ASP A 46 2.55 6.18 -23.22
N LYS A 47 2.87 5.02 -22.66
CA LYS A 47 1.98 3.85 -22.70
C LYS A 47 1.86 3.22 -21.32
N PRO A 48 1.10 3.83 -20.39
CA PRO A 48 0.94 3.27 -19.05
C PRO A 48 0.42 1.83 -19.10
N ALA A 49 0.98 0.97 -18.26
CA ALA A 49 0.63 -0.44 -18.17
C ALA A 49 0.92 -1.25 -19.44
N SER A 50 1.75 -0.73 -20.36
CA SER A 50 2.10 -1.44 -21.61
C SER A 50 2.81 -2.77 -21.35
N HIS A 51 3.50 -2.92 -20.22
CA HIS A 51 4.20 -4.16 -19.86
C HIS A 51 3.40 -5.02 -18.88
N LYS A 52 2.13 -4.74 -18.69
CA LYS A 52 1.25 -5.54 -17.85
C LYS A 52 1.20 -6.98 -18.42
N GLY A 53 1.44 -7.97 -17.57
CA GLY A 53 1.43 -9.36 -17.98
C GLY A 53 2.76 -9.91 -18.51
N ILE A 54 3.81 -9.06 -18.62
CA ILE A 54 5.14 -9.50 -19.07
C ILE A 54 5.97 -9.99 -17.87
N GLY A 55 5.45 -10.97 -17.13
CA GLY A 55 6.17 -11.60 -16.04
C GLY A 55 6.07 -10.90 -14.68
N TRP A 56 5.91 -9.58 -14.66
CA TRP A 56 5.84 -8.85 -13.41
C TRP A 56 4.59 -9.19 -12.61
N GLU A 57 3.45 -9.38 -13.27
CA GLU A 57 2.21 -9.74 -12.58
C GLU A 57 2.33 -11.11 -11.93
N MET A 58 2.91 -12.09 -12.61
CA MET A 58 3.17 -13.41 -12.04
C MET A 58 4.09 -13.32 -10.83
N PHE A 59 5.12 -12.50 -10.94
CA PHE A 59 6.08 -12.30 -9.84
C PHE A 59 5.42 -11.68 -8.62
N THR A 60 4.64 -10.61 -8.81
CA THR A 60 3.95 -9.95 -7.71
C THR A 60 2.88 -10.84 -7.10
N ASP A 61 2.16 -11.61 -7.91
CA ASP A 61 1.16 -12.57 -7.42
C ASP A 61 1.82 -13.65 -6.57
N ALA A 62 2.99 -14.13 -6.99
CA ALA A 62 3.75 -15.11 -6.20
C ALA A 62 4.17 -14.56 -4.85
N ILE A 63 4.62 -13.30 -4.79
CA ILE A 63 4.98 -12.65 -3.54
C ILE A 63 3.75 -12.52 -2.64
N ILE A 64 2.63 -12.06 -3.16
CA ILE A 64 1.40 -11.90 -2.38
C ILE A 64 0.95 -13.26 -1.83
N SER A 65 0.96 -14.29 -2.65
CA SER A 65 0.58 -15.64 -2.23
C SER A 65 1.49 -16.18 -1.12
N LYS A 66 2.78 -15.92 -1.23
CA LYS A 66 3.73 -16.33 -0.22
C LYS A 66 3.51 -15.61 1.11
N ILE A 67 3.23 -14.32 1.06
CA ILE A 67 2.92 -13.54 2.27
C ILE A 67 1.60 -14.01 2.87
N ASN A 68 0.61 -14.37 2.03
CA ASN A 68 -0.67 -14.90 2.50
C ASN A 68 -0.49 -16.18 3.34
N ASP A 69 0.54 -16.95 3.08
CA ASP A 69 0.81 -18.21 3.79
C ASP A 69 1.48 -18.01 5.15
N LYS A 70 1.84 -16.79 5.51
CA LYS A 70 2.45 -16.51 6.81
C LYS A 70 1.47 -16.80 7.93
N GLU A 71 1.98 -17.35 9.03
CA GLU A 71 1.18 -17.59 10.22
C GLU A 71 0.86 -16.30 10.99
N GLU A 72 1.76 -15.31 10.92
CA GLU A 72 1.54 -14.03 11.57
C GLU A 72 0.56 -13.18 10.78
N PRO A 73 -0.35 -12.46 11.47
CA PRO A 73 -1.26 -11.54 10.79
C PRO A 73 -0.51 -10.45 10.00
N VAL A 74 -0.96 -10.20 8.78
CA VAL A 74 -0.38 -9.19 7.90
C VAL A 74 -1.50 -8.26 7.43
N VAL A 75 -1.19 -6.98 7.26
CA VAL A 75 -2.11 -6.01 6.68
C VAL A 75 -1.77 -5.82 5.21
N PHE A 76 -2.77 -6.00 4.35
CA PHE A 76 -2.66 -5.73 2.92
C PHE A 76 -3.42 -4.45 2.62
N ILE A 77 -2.73 -3.44 2.12
CA ILE A 77 -3.35 -2.19 1.70
C ILE A 77 -3.41 -2.18 0.17
N LEU A 78 -4.63 -2.22 -0.36
CA LEU A 78 -4.87 -2.33 -1.80
C LEU A 78 -5.42 -1.01 -2.33
N TRP A 79 -4.61 -0.32 -3.12
CA TRP A 79 -4.96 0.97 -3.71
C TRP A 79 -5.25 0.84 -5.19
N GLY A 80 -6.49 1.14 -5.55
CA GLY A 80 -6.94 1.11 -6.93
C GLY A 80 -7.49 -0.25 -7.37
N ASN A 81 -8.19 -0.26 -8.48
CA ASN A 81 -8.90 -1.46 -8.95
C ASN A 81 -7.97 -2.61 -9.29
N PHE A 82 -6.81 -2.32 -9.83
CA PHE A 82 -5.86 -3.39 -10.17
C PHE A 82 -5.35 -4.09 -8.91
N ALA A 83 -4.96 -3.32 -7.89
CA ALA A 83 -4.54 -3.90 -6.61
C ALA A 83 -5.70 -4.66 -5.94
N LYS A 84 -6.90 -4.11 -5.98
CA LYS A 84 -8.09 -4.78 -5.42
C LYS A 84 -8.37 -6.13 -6.07
N SER A 85 -8.01 -6.29 -7.35
CA SER A 85 -8.17 -7.58 -8.05
C SER A 85 -7.31 -8.68 -7.43
N LYS A 86 -6.28 -8.32 -6.67
CA LYS A 86 -5.40 -9.29 -5.99
C LYS A 86 -5.98 -9.79 -4.67
N LYS A 87 -7.09 -9.25 -4.22
CA LYS A 87 -7.74 -9.67 -2.96
C LYS A 87 -8.05 -11.17 -2.98
N SER A 88 -8.35 -11.73 -4.14
CA SER A 88 -8.62 -13.17 -4.28
C SER A 88 -7.43 -14.06 -3.90
N LEU A 89 -6.22 -13.51 -3.89
CA LEU A 89 -5.01 -14.24 -3.46
C LEU A 89 -4.85 -14.23 -1.94
N ILE A 90 -5.59 -13.38 -1.24
CA ILE A 90 -5.49 -13.23 0.20
C ILE A 90 -6.63 -14.02 0.84
N THR A 91 -6.38 -15.30 1.09
CA THR A 91 -7.38 -16.24 1.56
C THR A 91 -7.31 -16.53 3.06
N ASN A 92 -6.20 -16.16 3.70
CA ASN A 92 -6.00 -16.41 5.12
C ASN A 92 -6.76 -15.39 5.97
N SER A 93 -7.73 -15.85 6.75
CA SER A 93 -8.60 -14.99 7.56
C SER A 93 -7.88 -14.25 8.69
N LYS A 94 -6.64 -14.60 9.00
CA LYS A 94 -5.83 -13.88 9.99
C LYS A 94 -5.39 -12.52 9.49
N HIS A 95 -5.35 -12.32 8.17
CA HIS A 95 -4.87 -11.09 7.55
C HIS A 95 -6.00 -10.07 7.43
N TYR A 96 -5.61 -8.81 7.38
CA TYR A 96 -6.53 -7.69 7.24
C TYR A 96 -6.31 -7.00 5.90
N VAL A 97 -7.38 -6.76 5.16
CA VAL A 97 -7.33 -6.09 3.87
C VAL A 97 -7.98 -4.72 4.00
N ILE A 98 -7.25 -3.68 3.62
CA ILE A 98 -7.74 -2.29 3.56
C ILE A 98 -7.77 -1.90 2.09
N GLU A 99 -8.93 -1.52 1.59
CA GLU A 99 -9.12 -1.14 0.19
C GLU A 99 -9.53 0.32 0.07
N SER A 100 -9.02 0.99 -0.96
CA SER A 100 -9.47 2.33 -1.33
C SER A 100 -9.14 2.60 -2.79
N SER A 101 -9.57 3.76 -3.29
CA SER A 101 -9.11 4.23 -4.59
C SER A 101 -7.61 4.51 -4.54
N HIS A 102 -6.99 4.61 -5.71
CA HIS A 102 -5.56 4.91 -5.82
C HIS A 102 -5.27 6.34 -5.37
N PRO A 103 -4.10 6.62 -4.76
CA PRO A 103 -3.72 7.97 -4.34
C PRO A 103 -3.39 8.92 -5.50
N SER A 104 -3.43 8.47 -6.75
CA SER A 104 -3.20 9.32 -7.90
C SER A 104 -4.16 10.52 -7.89
N PRO A 105 -3.75 11.70 -8.45
CA PRO A 105 -4.63 12.86 -8.51
C PRO A 105 -5.96 12.61 -9.23
N PHE A 106 -6.02 11.61 -10.11
CA PHE A 106 -7.23 11.27 -10.86
C PHE A 106 -8.26 10.51 -10.02
N SER A 107 -7.85 9.85 -8.94
CA SER A 107 -8.72 8.94 -8.20
C SER A 107 -8.73 9.15 -6.70
N ALA A 108 -7.79 9.89 -6.13
CA ALA A 108 -7.67 10.05 -4.68
C ALA A 108 -8.95 10.59 -4.03
N ARG A 109 -9.67 11.49 -4.69
CA ARG A 109 -10.91 12.07 -4.19
C ARG A 109 -12.06 11.07 -4.10
N TYR A 110 -11.94 9.92 -4.77
CA TYR A 110 -13.00 8.92 -4.83
C TYR A 110 -12.89 7.84 -3.74
N GLY A 111 -12.17 8.11 -2.66
CA GLY A 111 -12.12 7.22 -1.52
C GLY A 111 -10.75 7.04 -0.88
N PHE A 112 -9.66 7.48 -1.50
CA PHE A 112 -8.35 7.44 -0.87
C PHE A 112 -8.28 8.45 0.28
N PHE A 113 -8.63 9.69 0.03
CA PHE A 113 -8.67 10.70 1.09
C PHE A 113 -9.78 10.34 2.08
N GLY A 114 -9.43 10.28 3.35
CA GLY A 114 -10.35 9.87 4.41
C GLY A 114 -10.42 8.37 4.66
N SER A 115 -9.68 7.57 3.90
CA SER A 115 -9.66 6.11 4.09
C SER A 115 -8.90 5.69 5.36
N LYS A 116 -8.01 6.55 5.86
CA LYS A 116 -7.25 6.34 7.11
C LYS A 116 -6.53 5.00 7.17
N PRO A 117 -5.75 4.63 6.14
CA PRO A 117 -5.13 3.30 6.11
C PRO A 117 -4.06 3.14 7.18
N PHE A 118 -3.41 4.23 7.57
CA PHE A 118 -2.29 4.18 8.50
C PHE A 118 -2.75 3.90 9.93
N SER A 119 -3.77 4.60 10.40
CA SER A 119 -4.33 4.36 11.72
C SER A 119 -5.04 3.02 11.81
N LYS A 120 -5.73 2.62 10.74
CA LYS A 120 -6.40 1.31 10.68
C LYS A 120 -5.38 0.16 10.76
N THR A 121 -4.24 0.31 10.07
CA THR A 121 -3.16 -0.66 10.14
C THR A 121 -2.63 -0.78 11.56
N ASN A 122 -2.33 0.33 12.20
CA ASN A 122 -1.77 0.32 13.54
C ASN A 122 -2.75 -0.23 14.57
N LYS A 123 -4.04 0.09 14.42
CA LYS A 123 -5.06 -0.48 15.31
C LYS A 123 -5.10 -2.00 15.20
N PHE A 124 -5.08 -2.52 13.97
CA PHE A 124 -5.08 -3.97 13.74
C PHE A 124 -3.83 -4.63 14.34
N LEU A 125 -2.66 -4.03 14.12
CA LEU A 125 -1.40 -4.57 14.65
C LEU A 125 -1.43 -4.59 16.17
N ARG A 126 -1.87 -3.51 16.79
CA ARG A 126 -1.98 -3.43 18.25
C ARG A 126 -2.96 -4.47 18.79
N ASP A 127 -4.11 -4.64 18.14
CA ASP A 127 -5.13 -5.60 18.56
C ASP A 127 -4.64 -7.06 18.47
N ASN A 128 -3.61 -7.31 17.67
CA ASN A 128 -2.99 -8.61 17.49
C ASN A 128 -1.64 -8.75 18.18
N ASN A 129 -1.32 -7.83 19.10
CA ASN A 129 -0.07 -7.82 19.87
C ASN A 129 1.18 -7.74 19.00
N ILE A 130 1.07 -7.04 17.86
CA ILE A 130 2.18 -6.80 16.95
C ILE A 130 2.56 -5.33 17.07
N LYS A 131 3.86 -5.03 16.99
CA LYS A 131 4.36 -3.66 17.07
C LYS A 131 3.74 -2.81 15.96
N GLU A 132 3.25 -1.62 16.34
CA GLU A 132 2.74 -0.64 15.39
C GLU A 132 3.84 -0.10 14.49
N ILE A 133 3.44 0.39 13.32
CA ILE A 133 4.35 1.02 12.37
C ILE A 133 4.55 2.49 12.75
N ASP A 134 5.80 2.94 12.80
CA ASP A 134 6.11 4.36 12.86
C ASP A 134 6.07 4.89 11.42
N TRP A 135 4.99 5.59 11.10
CA TRP A 135 4.77 6.09 9.74
C TRP A 135 5.51 7.38 9.44
N LYS A 136 6.16 7.97 10.43
CA LYS A 136 6.89 9.21 10.23
C LYS A 136 8.04 9.01 9.24
N ILE A 137 8.21 9.98 8.36
CA ILE A 137 9.25 9.92 7.33
C ILE A 137 10.42 10.80 7.77
N TYR A 138 11.54 10.16 7.93
CA TYR A 138 12.78 10.79 8.41
C TYR A 138 13.72 11.18 7.26
#